data_978a3c112236b332a66eea1fbdaba213
#
_entry.id   978a3c112236b332a66eea1fbdaba213
#
_cell.length_a   1.000
_cell.length_b   1.000
_cell.length_c   1.000
_cell.angle_alpha   90.00
_cell.angle_beta   90.00
_cell.angle_gamma   90.00
#
_symmetry.space_group_name_H-M   'P 1'
#
loop_
_entity.id
_entity.type
_entity.pdbx_description
1 polymer ?
#
loop_
_entity_poly.entity_id
_entity_poly.type
_entity_poly.pdbx_seq_one_letter_code
_entity_poly.pdbx_strand_id
1 'polypeptide(L)'
;ITYGTIKSKQSIKDSTRVLGYPYAIGEKLTKALPPAIMGKDISLAGVFDPKDARYQEASEFRALYESDTDSKRIVDTARGLEGLKRQWGVHAAGVILSREPLIDVIPIHRRENDGAIITQFDMGACESTGLLKMDFLGLRNLSVLDDALLNIEKNKGKKIV
;
A
#
# COMPACT_ATOMS: atom_id res chain seq x y z
N ILE A 1 -1.40 -4.22 -14.14
CA ILE A 1 -1.78 -4.52 -12.74
C ILE A 1 -0.78 -3.97 -11.74
N THR A 2 -1.19 -3.86 -10.48
CA THR A 2 -0.32 -3.56 -9.32
C THR A 2 -0.45 -4.67 -8.30
N TYR A 3 0.60 -4.94 -7.53
CA TYR A 3 0.54 -5.91 -6.45
C TYR A 3 0.46 -5.22 -5.09
N GLY A 4 -0.54 -5.58 -4.30
CA GLY A 4 -0.56 -5.29 -2.87
C GLY A 4 0.33 -6.28 -2.12
N THR A 5 1.23 -5.78 -1.27
CA THR A 5 2.09 -6.62 -0.41
C THR A 5 1.60 -6.59 1.04
N ILE A 6 1.80 -7.69 1.73
CA ILE A 6 1.51 -7.77 3.17
C ILE A 6 2.52 -6.89 3.91
N LYS A 7 2.03 -5.95 4.70
CA LYS A 7 2.86 -5.06 5.54
C LYS A 7 2.94 -5.60 6.98
N SER A 8 3.87 -5.09 7.78
CA SER A 8 4.17 -5.54 9.14
C SER A 8 2.94 -5.72 10.03
N LYS A 9 2.07 -4.72 10.12
CA LYS A 9 0.83 -4.81 10.94
C LYS A 9 -0.14 -5.87 10.44
N GLN A 10 -0.25 -5.99 9.11
CA GLN A 10 -1.16 -6.97 8.52
C GLN A 10 -0.61 -8.40 8.67
N SER A 11 0.70 -8.60 8.51
CA SER A 11 1.31 -9.92 8.71
C SER A 11 1.13 -10.43 10.14
N ILE A 12 1.26 -9.56 11.16
CA ILE A 12 0.98 -9.91 12.56
C ILE A 12 -0.48 -10.32 12.76
N LYS A 13 -1.43 -9.55 12.24
CA LYS A 13 -2.87 -9.88 12.36
C LYS A 13 -3.22 -11.19 11.66
N ASP A 14 -2.69 -11.40 10.46
CA ASP A 14 -2.93 -12.63 9.70
C ASP A 14 -2.29 -13.83 10.39
N SER A 15 -1.07 -13.72 10.91
CA SER A 15 -0.40 -14.77 11.69
C SER A 15 -1.16 -15.10 12.98
N THR A 16 -1.62 -14.08 13.73
CA THR A 16 -2.45 -14.28 14.93
C THR A 16 -3.68 -15.12 14.62
N ARG A 17 -4.38 -14.76 13.54
CA ARG A 17 -5.60 -15.46 13.11
C ARG A 17 -5.34 -16.90 12.66
N VAL A 18 -4.33 -17.12 11.82
CA VAL A 18 -4.00 -18.42 11.24
C VAL A 18 -3.50 -19.39 12.30
N LEU A 19 -2.76 -18.91 13.29
CA LEU A 19 -2.29 -19.70 14.42
C LEU A 19 -3.37 -19.96 15.48
N GLY A 20 -4.58 -19.38 15.31
CA GLY A 20 -5.71 -19.61 16.24
C GLY A 20 -5.62 -18.80 17.54
N TYR A 21 -4.76 -17.80 17.62
CA TYR A 21 -4.67 -16.95 18.82
C TYR A 21 -5.78 -15.90 18.87
N PRO A 22 -6.16 -15.46 20.07
CA PRO A 22 -7.12 -14.37 20.27
C PRO A 22 -6.67 -13.09 19.54
N TYR A 23 -7.61 -12.43 18.88
CA TYR A 23 -7.35 -11.19 18.12
C TYR A 23 -6.68 -10.09 18.96
N ALA A 24 -6.99 -10.03 20.26
CA ALA A 24 -6.43 -9.07 21.21
C ALA A 24 -4.89 -9.11 21.29
N ILE A 25 -4.28 -10.30 21.13
CA ILE A 25 -2.82 -10.43 21.14
C ILE A 25 -2.22 -9.74 19.90
N GLY A 26 -2.78 -9.98 18.73
CA GLY A 26 -2.35 -9.32 17.49
C GLY A 26 -2.55 -7.79 17.53
N GLU A 27 -3.63 -7.32 18.15
CA GLU A 27 -3.84 -5.88 18.37
C GLU A 27 -2.80 -5.27 19.31
N LYS A 28 -2.51 -5.93 20.41
CA LYS A 28 -1.48 -5.49 21.37
C LYS A 28 -0.12 -5.35 20.68
N LEU A 29 0.28 -6.37 19.91
CA LEU A 29 1.53 -6.34 19.13
C LEU A 29 1.54 -5.23 18.08
N THR A 30 0.46 -5.06 17.31
CA THR A 30 0.41 -4.03 16.27
C THR A 30 0.36 -2.60 16.82
N LYS A 31 -0.18 -2.40 18.05
CA LYS A 31 -0.17 -1.10 18.74
C LYS A 31 1.21 -0.74 19.29
N ALA A 32 2.01 -1.73 19.66
CA ALA A 32 3.39 -1.53 20.12
C ALA A 32 4.38 -1.23 18.97
N LEU A 33 3.98 -1.41 17.71
CA LEU A 33 4.78 -0.98 16.57
C LEU A 33 4.78 0.55 16.46
N PRO A 34 5.92 1.16 16.12
CA PRO A 34 5.99 2.59 15.84
C PRO A 34 4.96 3.05 14.81
N PRO A 35 4.46 4.29 14.89
CA PRO A 35 3.53 4.83 13.91
C PRO A 35 4.17 4.91 12.53
N ALA A 36 3.34 4.83 11.49
CA ALA A 36 3.82 5.01 10.12
C ALA A 36 4.34 6.43 9.88
N ILE A 37 5.46 6.56 9.20
CA ILE A 37 6.00 7.85 8.75
C ILE A 37 5.76 7.96 7.25
N MET A 38 5.08 9.02 6.81
CA MET A 38 4.70 9.23 5.40
C MET A 38 4.03 7.98 4.78
N GLY A 39 3.17 7.31 5.54
CA GLY A 39 2.47 6.11 5.10
C GLY A 39 3.32 4.82 5.06
N LYS A 40 4.56 4.87 5.53
CA LYS A 40 5.45 3.70 5.60
C LYS A 40 5.57 3.19 7.02
N ASP A 41 5.12 1.96 7.26
CA ASP A 41 5.40 1.25 8.51
C ASP A 41 6.87 0.79 8.55
N ILE A 42 7.41 0.62 9.77
CA ILE A 42 8.68 -0.08 9.94
C ILE A 42 8.50 -1.56 9.56
N SER A 43 9.48 -2.14 8.88
CA SER A 43 9.45 -3.58 8.59
C SER A 43 9.74 -4.40 9.84
N LEU A 44 9.25 -5.63 9.89
CA LEU A 44 9.58 -6.54 11.00
C LEU A 44 11.07 -6.87 11.04
N ALA A 45 11.74 -6.87 9.88
CA ALA A 45 13.20 -6.99 9.85
C ALA A 45 13.88 -5.78 10.51
N GLY A 46 13.44 -4.55 10.19
CA GLY A 46 13.98 -3.31 10.76
C GLY A 46 13.74 -3.17 12.26
N VAL A 47 12.63 -3.73 12.77
CA VAL A 47 12.35 -3.78 14.23
C VAL A 47 13.48 -4.47 15.00
N PHE A 48 14.13 -5.48 14.41
CA PHE A 48 15.18 -6.28 15.03
C PHE A 48 16.59 -5.94 14.54
N ASP A 49 16.74 -5.03 13.58
CA ASP A 49 18.05 -4.61 13.08
C ASP A 49 18.54 -3.35 13.81
N PRO A 50 19.62 -3.44 14.63
CA PRO A 50 20.18 -2.27 15.32
C PRO A 50 20.69 -1.15 14.39
N LYS A 51 20.87 -1.44 13.09
CA LYS A 51 21.28 -0.46 12.09
C LYS A 51 20.11 0.31 11.47
N ASP A 52 18.88 -0.15 11.68
CA ASP A 52 17.69 0.57 11.21
C ASP A 52 17.53 1.89 11.97
N ALA A 53 17.29 2.96 11.26
CA ALA A 53 17.13 4.30 11.83
C ALA A 53 16.02 4.38 12.88
N ARG A 54 15.02 3.50 12.79
CA ARG A 54 13.85 3.45 13.66
C ARG A 54 13.90 2.34 14.72
N TYR A 55 15.04 1.66 14.83
CA TYR A 55 15.24 0.57 15.78
C TYR A 55 14.83 0.94 17.21
N GLN A 56 15.25 2.12 17.69
CA GLN A 56 14.98 2.57 19.06
C GLN A 56 13.48 2.78 19.33
N GLU A 57 12.72 3.21 18.33
CA GLU A 57 11.28 3.43 18.46
C GLU A 57 10.50 2.12 18.72
N ALA A 58 11.06 0.97 18.34
CA ALA A 58 10.41 -0.34 18.45
C ALA A 58 10.75 -1.11 19.73
N SER A 59 11.28 -0.46 20.76
CA SER A 59 11.71 -1.09 22.02
C SER A 59 10.56 -1.80 22.74
N GLU A 60 9.38 -1.18 22.79
CA GLU A 60 8.17 -1.78 23.40
C GLU A 60 7.75 -3.06 22.67
N PHE A 61 7.79 -3.05 21.34
CA PHE A 61 7.45 -4.22 20.53
C PHE A 61 8.45 -5.38 20.79
N ARG A 62 9.75 -5.08 20.86
CA ARG A 62 10.76 -6.10 21.18
C ARG A 62 10.57 -6.67 22.59
N ALA A 63 10.25 -5.84 23.57
CA ALA A 63 9.96 -6.31 24.90
C ALA A 63 8.77 -7.29 24.95
N LEU A 64 7.70 -7.01 24.20
CA LEU A 64 6.56 -7.93 24.06
C LEU A 64 6.96 -9.23 23.35
N TYR A 65 7.78 -9.15 22.31
CA TYR A 65 8.29 -10.32 21.62
C TYR A 65 9.12 -11.23 22.54
N GLU A 66 9.92 -10.67 23.43
CA GLU A 66 10.80 -11.42 24.34
C GLU A 66 10.07 -11.97 25.58
N SER A 67 9.02 -11.26 26.03
CA SER A 67 8.33 -11.58 27.28
C SER A 67 7.31 -12.72 27.18
N ASP A 68 6.85 -13.04 25.95
CA ASP A 68 5.73 -13.96 25.75
C ASP A 68 5.97 -14.91 24.56
N THR A 69 5.91 -16.21 24.82
CA THR A 69 6.14 -17.25 23.81
C THR A 69 5.14 -17.21 22.67
N ASP A 70 3.88 -16.87 22.93
CA ASP A 70 2.84 -16.77 21.92
C ASP A 70 3.08 -15.55 21.02
N SER A 71 3.44 -14.42 21.59
CA SER A 71 3.85 -13.22 20.88
C SER A 71 5.05 -13.50 19.97
N LYS A 72 6.06 -14.22 20.48
CA LYS A 72 7.22 -14.63 19.71
C LYS A 72 6.83 -15.48 18.50
N ARG A 73 6.01 -16.52 18.72
CA ARG A 73 5.55 -17.40 17.65
C ARG A 73 4.75 -16.65 16.57
N ILE A 74 3.88 -15.73 16.98
CA ILE A 74 3.11 -14.89 16.05
C ILE A 74 4.05 -14.03 15.20
N VAL A 75 5.01 -13.35 15.82
CA VAL A 75 5.93 -12.44 15.12
C VAL A 75 6.88 -13.20 14.21
N ASP A 76 7.41 -14.35 14.63
CA ASP A 76 8.29 -15.19 13.79
C ASP A 76 7.55 -15.68 12.54
N THR A 77 6.28 -16.08 12.69
CA THR A 77 5.43 -16.43 11.54
C THR A 77 5.16 -15.21 10.65
N ALA A 78 4.88 -14.05 11.26
CA ALA A 78 4.61 -12.81 10.54
C ALA A 78 5.80 -12.33 9.70
N ARG A 79 7.03 -12.54 10.16
CA ARG A 79 8.26 -12.24 9.40
C ARG A 79 8.36 -13.02 8.09
N GLY A 80 7.82 -14.25 8.04
CA GLY A 80 7.75 -15.03 6.81
C GLY A 80 6.63 -14.59 5.85
N LEU A 81 5.62 -13.86 6.34
CA LEU A 81 4.50 -13.36 5.54
C LEU A 81 4.71 -11.93 5.04
N GLU A 82 5.49 -11.12 5.77
CA GLU A 82 5.75 -9.73 5.38
C GLU A 82 6.42 -9.66 4.01
N GLY A 83 5.94 -8.76 3.17
CA GLY A 83 6.47 -8.54 1.82
C GLY A 83 5.90 -9.47 0.74
N LEU A 84 5.20 -10.55 1.11
CA LEU A 84 4.55 -11.41 0.12
C LEU A 84 3.45 -10.67 -0.61
N LYS A 85 3.28 -10.99 -1.89
CA LYS A 85 2.17 -10.49 -2.70
C LYS A 85 0.86 -11.10 -2.20
N ARG A 86 -0.13 -10.26 -1.92
CA ARG A 86 -1.42 -10.70 -1.40
C ARG A 86 -2.51 -10.69 -2.45
N GLN A 87 -2.64 -9.58 -3.13
CA GLN A 87 -3.65 -9.38 -4.16
C GLN A 87 -3.11 -8.48 -5.25
N TRP A 88 -3.67 -8.58 -6.42
CA TRP A 88 -3.45 -7.64 -7.50
C TRP A 88 -4.55 -6.58 -7.54
N GLY A 89 -4.24 -5.43 -8.06
CA GLY A 89 -5.15 -4.33 -8.30
C GLY A 89 -4.84 -3.65 -9.62
N VAL A 90 -5.55 -2.57 -9.90
CA VAL A 90 -5.34 -1.75 -11.08
C VAL A 90 -4.84 -0.38 -10.64
N HIS A 91 -3.88 0.18 -11.36
CA HIS A 91 -3.41 1.54 -11.11
C HIS A 91 -4.55 2.55 -11.39
N ALA A 92 -4.73 3.51 -10.49
CA ALA A 92 -5.87 4.43 -10.57
C ALA A 92 -5.83 5.38 -11.79
N ALA A 93 -4.63 5.69 -12.30
CA ALA A 93 -4.41 6.72 -13.32
C ALA A 93 -3.44 6.29 -14.43
N GLY A 94 -2.83 5.13 -14.32
CA GLY A 94 -1.83 4.65 -15.29
C GLY A 94 -2.48 4.05 -16.52
N VAL A 95 -2.04 4.52 -17.69
CA VAL A 95 -2.42 3.98 -19.00
C VAL A 95 -1.17 3.49 -19.72
N ILE A 96 -1.23 2.28 -20.26
CA ILE A 96 -0.13 1.71 -21.05
C ILE A 96 -0.36 2.05 -22.52
N LEU A 97 0.67 2.59 -23.14
CA LEU A 97 0.72 2.92 -24.56
C LEU A 97 1.63 1.94 -25.30
N SER A 98 1.18 1.50 -26.47
CA SER A 98 1.92 0.64 -27.39
C SER A 98 1.77 1.14 -28.80
N ARG A 99 2.78 0.88 -29.65
CA ARG A 99 2.70 1.10 -31.10
C ARG A 99 1.86 0.03 -31.78
N GLU A 100 1.92 -1.19 -31.27
CA GLU A 100 1.24 -2.38 -31.79
C GLU A 100 0.09 -2.76 -30.84
N PRO A 101 -0.87 -3.60 -31.27
CA PRO A 101 -1.89 -4.10 -30.40
C PRO A 101 -1.29 -4.73 -29.12
N LEU A 102 -1.75 -4.34 -27.94
CA LEU A 102 -1.19 -4.80 -26.65
C LEU A 102 -1.20 -6.33 -26.52
N ILE A 103 -2.18 -7.00 -27.11
CA ILE A 103 -2.31 -8.45 -27.03
C ILE A 103 -1.15 -9.19 -27.73
N ASP A 104 -0.49 -8.55 -28.69
CA ASP A 104 0.66 -9.12 -29.40
C ASP A 104 1.96 -8.96 -28.58
N VAL A 105 1.96 -8.11 -27.55
CA VAL A 105 3.15 -7.79 -26.76
C VAL A 105 3.08 -8.40 -25.37
N ILE A 106 1.92 -8.27 -24.70
CA ILE A 106 1.72 -8.72 -23.31
C ILE A 106 0.34 -9.35 -23.12
N PRO A 107 0.18 -10.26 -22.15
CA PRO A 107 -1.13 -10.77 -21.79
C PRO A 107 -2.00 -9.67 -21.20
N ILE A 108 -3.24 -9.62 -21.65
CA ILE A 108 -4.26 -8.69 -21.19
C ILE A 108 -5.53 -9.44 -20.76
N HIS A 109 -6.36 -8.81 -19.94
CA HIS A 109 -7.70 -9.30 -19.66
C HIS A 109 -8.71 -8.15 -19.66
N ARG A 110 -9.96 -8.51 -19.90
CA ARG A 110 -11.08 -7.58 -19.83
C ARG A 110 -11.79 -7.71 -18.48
N ARG A 111 -11.95 -6.60 -17.77
CA ARG A 111 -12.71 -6.59 -16.53
C ARG A 111 -14.20 -6.61 -16.86
N GLU A 112 -14.96 -7.53 -16.24
CA GLU A 112 -16.37 -7.76 -16.57
C GLU A 112 -17.26 -6.57 -16.23
N ASN A 113 -17.01 -5.90 -15.11
CA ASN A 113 -17.87 -4.85 -14.57
C ASN A 113 -17.97 -3.60 -15.46
N ASP A 114 -16.89 -3.19 -16.09
CA ASP A 114 -16.77 -1.93 -16.85
C ASP A 114 -16.13 -2.10 -18.23
N GLY A 115 -15.73 -3.32 -18.58
CA GLY A 115 -15.11 -3.64 -19.85
C GLY A 115 -13.68 -3.12 -20.02
N ALA A 116 -13.06 -2.57 -18.98
CA ALA A 116 -11.71 -2.04 -19.04
C ALA A 116 -10.69 -3.13 -19.39
N ILE A 117 -9.79 -2.82 -20.31
CA ILE A 117 -8.66 -3.68 -20.68
C ILE A 117 -7.51 -3.43 -19.69
N ILE A 118 -7.03 -4.50 -19.06
CA ILE A 118 -6.03 -4.43 -18.01
C ILE A 118 -4.87 -5.35 -18.39
N THR A 119 -3.63 -4.84 -18.25
CA THR A 119 -2.41 -5.65 -18.44
C THR A 119 -2.32 -6.70 -17.34
N GLN A 120 -1.86 -7.91 -17.66
CA GLN A 120 -1.57 -8.95 -16.65
C GLN A 120 -0.12 -8.87 -16.14
N PHE A 121 0.67 -7.96 -16.69
CA PHE A 121 2.00 -7.61 -16.21
C PHE A 121 1.94 -6.40 -15.28
N ASP A 122 2.81 -6.35 -14.29
CA ASP A 122 3.03 -5.16 -13.47
C ASP A 122 3.84 -4.10 -14.25
N MET A 123 3.99 -2.92 -13.64
CA MET A 123 4.67 -1.79 -14.27
C MET A 123 6.09 -2.13 -14.72
N GLY A 124 6.88 -2.79 -13.85
CA GLY A 124 8.27 -3.14 -14.16
C GLY A 124 8.36 -4.10 -15.33
N ALA A 125 7.48 -5.10 -15.41
CA ALA A 125 7.41 -6.03 -16.52
C ALA A 125 6.94 -5.35 -17.82
N CYS A 126 5.96 -4.43 -17.75
CA CYS A 126 5.54 -3.64 -18.91
C CYS A 126 6.68 -2.78 -19.47
N GLU A 127 7.42 -2.09 -18.60
CA GLU A 127 8.56 -1.26 -18.98
C GLU A 127 9.69 -2.10 -19.61
N SER A 128 9.98 -3.27 -19.04
CA SER A 128 11.01 -4.17 -19.59
C SER A 128 10.67 -4.73 -20.98
N THR A 129 9.38 -4.78 -21.34
CA THR A 129 8.93 -5.14 -22.70
C THR A 129 8.86 -3.95 -23.65
N GLY A 130 9.34 -2.77 -23.22
CA GLY A 130 9.40 -1.57 -24.07
C GLY A 130 8.09 -0.78 -24.15
N LEU A 131 7.12 -1.07 -23.30
CA LEU A 131 5.86 -0.32 -23.23
C LEU A 131 6.02 0.97 -22.43
N LEU A 132 5.29 2.02 -22.83
CA LEU A 132 5.27 3.31 -22.15
C LEU A 132 4.07 3.41 -21.24
N LYS A 133 4.32 3.73 -19.96
CA LYS A 133 3.25 4.07 -19.00
C LYS A 133 3.09 5.58 -18.92
N MET A 134 1.89 6.06 -19.08
CA MET A 134 1.51 7.45 -18.81
C MET A 134 0.52 7.52 -17.65
N ASP A 135 0.76 8.44 -16.72
CA ASP A 135 -0.10 8.65 -15.56
C ASP A 135 -0.96 9.91 -15.76
N PHE A 136 -2.26 9.71 -15.88
CA PHE A 136 -3.25 10.78 -15.98
C PHE A 136 -3.85 11.07 -14.61
N LEU A 137 -3.07 11.69 -13.73
CA LEU A 137 -3.50 12.00 -12.37
C LEU A 137 -4.12 13.39 -12.33
N GLY A 138 -5.45 13.45 -12.26
CA GLY A 138 -6.20 14.69 -12.04
C GLY A 138 -6.65 14.82 -10.58
N LEU A 139 -6.49 16.00 -9.99
CA LEU A 139 -7.02 16.33 -8.67
C LEU A 139 -8.16 17.34 -8.83
N ARG A 140 -9.36 17.00 -8.36
CA ARG A 140 -10.50 17.92 -8.35
C ARG A 140 -10.41 19.04 -7.29
N ASN A 141 -9.47 18.94 -6.36
CA ASN A 141 -9.34 19.89 -5.26
C ASN A 141 -9.14 21.33 -5.75
N LEU A 142 -8.35 21.53 -6.81
CA LEU A 142 -8.13 22.85 -7.39
C LEU A 142 -9.40 23.40 -8.05
N SER A 143 -10.18 22.56 -8.76
CA SER A 143 -11.47 22.95 -9.33
C SER A 143 -12.48 23.34 -8.24
N VAL A 144 -12.51 22.59 -7.13
CA VAL A 144 -13.39 22.92 -5.98
C VAL A 144 -13.01 24.28 -5.36
N LEU A 145 -11.72 24.58 -5.25
CA LEU A 145 -11.25 25.86 -4.76
C LEU A 145 -11.61 27.01 -5.72
N ASP A 146 -11.43 26.81 -7.02
CA ASP A 146 -11.78 27.80 -8.05
C ASP A 146 -13.30 28.07 -8.07
N ASP A 147 -14.11 27.03 -8.05
CA ASP A 147 -15.58 27.16 -7.93
C ASP A 147 -15.99 27.87 -6.64
N ALA A 148 -15.31 27.63 -5.53
CA ALA A 148 -15.56 28.33 -4.27
C ALA A 148 -15.24 29.82 -4.38
N LEU A 149 -14.13 30.19 -5.00
CA LEU A 149 -13.74 31.59 -5.24
C LEU A 149 -14.76 32.31 -6.15
N LEU A 150 -15.18 31.67 -7.24
CA LEU A 150 -16.21 32.19 -8.13
C LEU A 150 -17.55 32.39 -7.41
N ASN A 151 -17.95 31.47 -6.55
CA ASN A 151 -19.15 31.57 -5.75
C ASN A 151 -19.09 32.73 -4.73
N ILE A 152 -17.92 32.95 -4.10
CA ILE A 152 -17.72 34.07 -3.20
C ILE A 152 -17.82 35.40 -3.96
N GLU A 153 -17.15 35.52 -5.09
CA GLU A 153 -17.24 36.71 -5.93
C GLU A 153 -18.68 36.99 -6.34
N LYS A 154 -19.42 35.98 -6.83
CA LYS A 154 -20.81 36.14 -7.25
C LYS A 154 -21.76 36.52 -6.12
N ASN A 155 -21.60 35.92 -4.92
CA ASN A 155 -22.54 36.11 -3.82
C ASN A 155 -22.18 37.27 -2.89
N LYS A 156 -20.90 37.65 -2.81
CA LYS A 156 -20.39 38.69 -1.91
C LYS A 156 -19.79 39.90 -2.62
N GLY A 157 -19.70 39.88 -3.96
CA GLY A 157 -19.05 40.92 -4.75
C GLY A 157 -17.55 41.09 -4.41
N LYS A 158 -16.95 40.11 -3.72
CA LYS A 158 -15.57 40.22 -3.24
C LYS A 158 -14.69 39.25 -4.01
N LYS A 159 -13.78 39.77 -4.80
CA LYS A 159 -12.74 38.98 -5.47
C LYS A 159 -11.62 38.66 -4.49
N ILE A 160 -11.34 37.39 -4.29
CA ILE A 160 -10.21 36.91 -3.50
C ILE A 160 -9.11 36.51 -4.50
N VAL A 161 -7.90 37.00 -4.29
CA VAL A 161 -6.71 36.71 -5.11
C VAL A 161 -5.73 35.87 -4.26
#